data_89c2caab60f29278d975ab32cf396fa5
#
_entry.id   89c2caab60f29278d975ab32cf396fa5
#
_cell.length_a   1.000
_cell.length_b   1.000
_cell.length_c   1.000
_cell.angle_alpha   90.00
_cell.angle_beta   90.00
_cell.angle_gamma   90.00
#
_symmetry.space_group_name_H-M   'P 1'
#
loop_
_entity.id
_entity.type
_entity.pdbx_description
1 polymer ?
#
loop_
_entity_poly.entity_id
_entity_poly.type
_entity_poly.pdbx_seq_one_letter_code
_entity_poly.pdbx_strand_id
1 'polypeptide(L)'
;SGDVNERETVSIYQGMKNAGFEITTEDWIKDFDEKYQAARYAWRDEIENEAAKLEDQVSGFFNVYSTTPFRMPAGAPVTQTDAEVAIYILSRVAGEGADRFDEAGDYYLTEEEKKQLADICSMYEHVIVAVNTGGLADLSFMDEYVNIEALLQIVQPGMEAGNAFADIISGRVTPSGKMTDSWAVKYEDYPNSKTFSHNNGNVDKEYYTEGLYVGYRYFDSFDVPVRYGFGYGLSYTTFETKVLSTVLKDNKIVVETETINTGDTYSGKEVVQLYATCPEGKLEKEYRRLVAFDKTGLLAPGQSEKMT
;
A
#
# COMPACT_ATOMS: atom_id res chain seq x y z
N SER A 1 -15.35 7.43 4.43
CA SER A 1 -15.78 6.25 3.69
C SER A 1 -17.19 5.87 4.13
N GLY A 2 -18.08 5.49 3.20
CA GLY A 2 -19.39 5.03 3.54
C GLY A 2 -19.35 3.78 4.42
N ASP A 3 -20.30 3.66 5.33
CA ASP A 3 -20.48 2.44 6.09
C ASP A 3 -20.85 1.31 5.13
N VAL A 4 -20.10 0.23 5.19
CA VAL A 4 -20.44 -1.00 4.51
C VAL A 4 -21.18 -1.92 5.48
N ASN A 5 -22.19 -2.60 4.98
CA ASN A 5 -22.92 -3.58 5.76
C ASN A 5 -22.07 -4.85 5.91
N GLU A 6 -21.19 -4.84 6.88
CA GLU A 6 -20.31 -5.96 7.19
C GLU A 6 -21.13 -7.12 7.78
N ARG A 7 -21.08 -8.27 7.11
CA ARG A 7 -21.69 -9.49 7.64
C ARG A 7 -20.75 -10.20 8.60
N GLU A 8 -19.50 -10.32 8.17
CA GLU A 8 -18.42 -10.96 8.91
C GLU A 8 -17.10 -10.44 8.39
N THR A 9 -16.17 -10.12 9.27
CA THR A 9 -14.82 -9.67 8.91
C THR A 9 -13.80 -10.68 9.42
N VAL A 10 -13.00 -11.22 8.51
CA VAL A 10 -11.89 -12.10 8.82
C VAL A 10 -10.63 -11.28 8.98
N SER A 11 -10.20 -11.05 10.23
CA SER A 11 -8.93 -10.37 10.50
C SER A 11 -7.73 -11.19 10.01
N ILE A 12 -6.56 -10.54 9.85
CA ILE A 12 -5.31 -11.24 9.49
C ILE A 12 -5.03 -12.36 10.50
N TYR A 13 -5.19 -12.10 11.79
CA TYR A 13 -5.07 -13.10 12.85
C TYR A 13 -5.99 -14.32 12.60
N GLN A 14 -7.28 -14.07 12.35
CA GLN A 14 -8.23 -15.16 12.11
C GLN A 14 -7.93 -15.91 10.80
N GLY A 15 -7.56 -15.20 9.73
CA GLY A 15 -7.20 -15.82 8.46
C GLY A 15 -5.97 -16.72 8.55
N MET A 16 -4.94 -16.30 9.29
CA MET A 16 -3.76 -17.11 9.54
C MET A 16 -4.12 -18.39 10.33
N LYS A 17 -4.97 -18.28 11.36
CA LYS A 17 -5.49 -19.46 12.09
C LYS A 17 -6.32 -20.39 11.20
N ASN A 18 -7.20 -19.85 10.36
CA ASN A 18 -7.98 -20.61 9.40
C ASN A 18 -7.09 -21.41 8.43
N ALA A 19 -5.94 -20.84 8.07
CA ALA A 19 -4.94 -21.48 7.21
C ALA A 19 -4.09 -22.54 7.92
N GLY A 20 -4.21 -22.68 9.25
CA GLY A 20 -3.50 -23.66 10.06
C GLY A 20 -2.18 -23.18 10.64
N PHE A 21 -1.89 -21.88 10.60
CA PHE A 21 -0.72 -21.32 11.28
C PHE A 21 -0.93 -21.28 12.79
N GLU A 22 0.11 -21.60 13.53
CA GLU A 22 0.18 -21.35 14.97
C GLU A 22 0.62 -19.92 15.23
N ILE A 23 -0.15 -19.20 16.06
CA ILE A 23 0.13 -17.80 16.41
C ILE A 23 0.63 -17.74 17.84
N THR A 24 1.91 -17.60 18.02
CA THR A 24 2.55 -17.62 19.35
C THR A 24 2.39 -16.33 20.14
N THR A 25 1.89 -15.26 19.51
CA THR A 25 1.66 -13.93 20.11
C THR A 25 0.17 -13.62 20.30
N GLU A 26 -0.67 -14.63 20.46
CA GLU A 26 -2.13 -14.47 20.55
C GLU A 26 -2.57 -13.55 21.69
N ASP A 27 -1.95 -13.64 22.85
CA ASP A 27 -2.28 -12.81 24.02
C ASP A 27 -1.91 -11.33 23.79
N TRP A 28 -0.78 -11.08 23.09
CA TRP A 28 -0.38 -9.74 22.70
C TRP A 28 -1.40 -9.11 21.72
N ILE A 29 -1.88 -9.90 20.76
CA ILE A 29 -2.87 -9.45 19.77
C ILE A 29 -4.19 -9.10 20.45
N LYS A 30 -4.65 -9.89 21.42
CA LYS A 30 -5.87 -9.61 22.19
C LYS A 30 -5.75 -8.33 23.03
N ASP A 31 -4.63 -8.17 23.75
CA ASP A 31 -4.35 -6.93 24.50
C ASP A 31 -4.30 -5.69 23.58
N PHE A 32 -3.70 -5.83 22.42
CA PHE A 32 -3.66 -4.74 21.43
C PHE A 32 -5.06 -4.41 20.90
N ASP A 33 -5.88 -5.42 20.58
CA ASP A 33 -7.25 -5.20 20.09
C ASP A 33 -8.10 -4.47 21.15
N GLU A 34 -8.01 -4.86 22.42
CA GLU A 34 -8.69 -4.13 23.50
C GLU A 34 -8.27 -2.66 23.57
N LYS A 35 -6.98 -2.37 23.47
CA LYS A 35 -6.44 -1.00 23.42
C LYS A 35 -6.92 -0.24 22.20
N TYR A 36 -6.91 -0.90 21.05
CA TYR A 36 -7.39 -0.33 19.79
C TYR A 36 -8.86 0.07 19.88
N GLN A 37 -9.72 -0.83 20.37
CA GLN A 37 -11.15 -0.55 20.53
C GLN A 37 -11.38 0.62 21.49
N ALA A 38 -10.68 0.64 22.65
CA ALA A 38 -10.77 1.74 23.59
C ALA A 38 -10.35 3.09 22.98
N ALA A 39 -9.24 3.10 22.22
CA ALA A 39 -8.76 4.29 21.51
C ALA A 39 -9.76 4.76 20.43
N ARG A 40 -10.36 3.84 19.69
CA ARG A 40 -11.38 4.13 18.67
C ARG A 40 -12.63 4.77 19.30
N TYR A 41 -13.11 4.25 20.41
CA TYR A 41 -14.26 4.82 21.11
C TYR A 41 -13.93 6.23 21.65
N ALA A 42 -12.77 6.40 22.31
CA ALA A 42 -12.35 7.70 22.82
C ALA A 42 -12.22 8.76 21.72
N TRP A 43 -11.62 8.40 20.58
CA TRP A 43 -11.51 9.27 19.42
C TRP A 43 -12.88 9.65 18.84
N ARG A 44 -13.80 8.70 18.74
CA ARG A 44 -15.17 8.97 18.27
C ARG A 44 -15.91 9.91 19.22
N ASP A 45 -15.83 9.66 20.52
CA ASP A 45 -16.45 10.51 21.54
C ASP A 45 -15.87 11.94 21.50
N GLU A 46 -14.56 12.10 21.25
CA GLU A 46 -13.92 13.39 21.05
C GLU A 46 -14.53 14.15 19.88
N ILE A 47 -14.63 13.51 18.71
CA ILE A 47 -15.22 14.12 17.51
C ILE A 47 -16.67 14.53 17.76
N GLU A 48 -17.50 13.64 18.34
CA GLU A 48 -18.90 13.91 18.62
C GLU A 48 -19.05 15.09 19.61
N ASN A 49 -18.21 15.13 20.63
CA ASN A 49 -18.23 16.20 21.65
C ASN A 49 -17.77 17.56 21.09
N GLU A 50 -16.76 17.59 20.23
CA GLU A 50 -16.31 18.84 19.61
C GLU A 50 -17.33 19.33 18.54
N ALA A 51 -17.88 18.42 17.73
CA ALA A 51 -18.91 18.75 16.76
C ALA A 51 -20.19 19.30 17.42
N ALA A 52 -20.57 18.78 18.58
CA ALA A 52 -21.74 19.25 19.33
C ALA A 52 -21.65 20.71 19.81
N LYS A 53 -20.44 21.28 19.85
CA LYS A 53 -20.21 22.69 20.24
C LYS A 53 -20.45 23.66 19.09
N LEU A 54 -20.58 23.16 17.85
CA LEU A 54 -20.71 23.98 16.65
C LEU A 54 -22.19 24.22 16.31
N GLU A 55 -22.49 25.37 15.71
CA GLU A 55 -23.86 25.75 15.34
C GLU A 55 -24.48 24.78 14.30
N ASP A 56 -23.70 24.40 13.30
CA ASP A 56 -24.08 23.36 12.35
C ASP A 56 -23.38 22.05 12.72
N GLN A 57 -24.11 21.18 13.40
CA GLN A 57 -23.57 19.92 13.91
C GLN A 57 -23.18 18.93 12.82
N VAL A 58 -23.83 18.95 11.65
CA VAL A 58 -23.55 18.01 10.55
C VAL A 58 -22.26 18.40 9.84
N SER A 59 -22.17 19.64 9.37
CA SER A 59 -20.93 20.16 8.75
C SER A 59 -19.79 20.22 9.78
N GLY A 60 -20.13 20.51 11.05
CA GLY A 60 -19.20 20.48 12.16
C GLY A 60 -18.59 19.12 12.42
N PHE A 61 -19.38 18.05 12.37
CA PHE A 61 -18.87 16.69 12.51
C PHE A 61 -17.82 16.38 11.43
N PHE A 62 -18.13 16.65 10.15
CA PHE A 62 -17.18 16.40 9.06
C PHE A 62 -15.91 17.25 9.18
N ASN A 63 -16.04 18.49 9.62
CA ASN A 63 -14.87 19.37 9.83
C ASN A 63 -13.97 18.85 10.95
N VAL A 64 -14.54 18.51 12.11
CA VAL A 64 -13.77 17.94 13.23
C VAL A 64 -13.16 16.60 12.84
N TYR A 65 -13.93 15.73 12.18
CA TYR A 65 -13.44 14.44 11.69
C TYR A 65 -12.23 14.58 10.75
N SER A 66 -12.27 15.52 9.80
CA SER A 66 -11.18 15.72 8.84
C SER A 66 -9.90 16.30 9.46
N THR A 67 -10.03 16.99 10.60
CA THR A 67 -8.91 17.64 11.30
C THR A 67 -8.42 16.89 12.54
N THR A 68 -9.10 15.79 12.92
CA THR A 68 -8.77 14.96 14.09
C THR A 68 -8.49 13.52 13.65
N PRO A 69 -7.35 13.24 13.01
CA PRO A 69 -7.06 11.90 12.50
C PRO A 69 -6.89 10.90 13.65
N PHE A 70 -7.43 9.69 13.43
CA PHE A 70 -7.20 8.59 14.37
C PHE A 70 -5.73 8.17 14.36
N ARG A 71 -5.14 7.99 15.52
CA ARG A 71 -3.80 7.43 15.69
C ARG A 71 -3.86 6.06 16.35
N MET A 72 -3.09 5.12 15.83
CA MET A 72 -2.99 3.78 16.41
C MET A 72 -2.41 3.87 17.83
N PRO A 73 -2.97 3.16 18.81
CA PRO A 73 -2.40 3.11 20.14
C PRO A 73 -1.07 2.36 20.15
N ALA A 74 -0.22 2.67 21.12
CA ALA A 74 1.00 1.92 21.35
C ALA A 74 0.67 0.49 21.84
N GLY A 75 1.33 -0.51 21.23
CA GLY A 75 1.27 -1.89 21.69
C GLY A 75 2.11 -2.10 22.97
N ALA A 76 1.91 -3.24 23.62
CA ALA A 76 2.80 -3.69 24.67
C ALA A 76 4.22 -3.98 24.11
N PRO A 77 5.27 -4.00 24.94
CA PRO A 77 6.58 -4.47 24.52
C PRO A 77 6.50 -5.87 23.91
N VAL A 78 7.28 -6.08 22.85
CA VAL A 78 7.35 -7.39 22.18
C VAL A 78 8.15 -8.37 23.04
N THR A 79 7.71 -9.61 23.12
CA THR A 79 8.43 -10.70 23.77
C THR A 79 8.75 -11.76 22.74
N GLN A 80 10.00 -12.23 22.73
CA GLN A 80 10.42 -13.32 21.85
C GLN A 80 9.66 -14.62 22.18
N THR A 81 9.26 -15.31 21.14
CA THR A 81 8.64 -16.64 21.21
C THR A 81 9.52 -17.65 20.47
N ASP A 82 9.08 -18.90 20.37
CA ASP A 82 9.74 -19.98 19.63
C ASP A 82 9.36 -20.03 18.13
N ALA A 83 8.62 -19.03 17.64
CA ALA A 83 8.29 -18.92 16.22
C ALA A 83 9.55 -18.65 15.37
N GLU A 84 9.61 -19.26 14.18
CA GLU A 84 10.71 -19.07 13.24
C GLU A 84 10.60 -17.76 12.48
N VAL A 85 9.37 -17.28 12.24
CA VAL A 85 9.08 -16.08 11.42
C VAL A 85 8.24 -15.11 12.21
N ALA A 86 8.61 -13.84 12.20
CA ALA A 86 7.78 -12.75 12.71
C ALA A 86 7.09 -12.02 11.55
N ILE A 87 5.81 -11.70 11.72
CA ILE A 87 5.05 -10.86 10.79
C ILE A 87 4.64 -9.59 11.51
N TYR A 88 5.19 -8.45 11.08
CA TYR A 88 4.82 -7.13 11.59
C TYR A 88 3.79 -6.47 10.68
N ILE A 89 2.64 -6.07 11.25
CA ILE A 89 1.57 -5.40 10.52
C ILE A 89 1.62 -3.91 10.83
N LEU A 90 2.10 -3.12 9.87
CA LEU A 90 2.08 -1.66 9.94
C LEU A 90 0.75 -1.15 9.42
N SER A 91 -0.10 -0.63 10.30
CA SER A 91 -1.44 -0.18 9.94
C SER A 91 -1.61 1.32 10.05
N ARG A 92 -2.38 1.91 9.13
CA ARG A 92 -2.83 3.30 9.18
C ARG A 92 -4.32 3.38 8.85
N VAL A 93 -5.02 4.22 9.58
CA VAL A 93 -6.41 4.54 9.25
C VAL A 93 -6.39 5.65 8.21
N ALA A 94 -6.89 5.36 7.03
CA ALA A 94 -7.11 6.33 5.97
C ALA A 94 -8.57 6.23 5.52
N GLY A 95 -9.28 7.34 5.53
CA GLY A 95 -10.69 7.40 5.21
C GLY A 95 -11.02 8.59 4.34
N GLU A 96 -12.23 8.60 3.81
CA GLU A 96 -12.79 9.73 3.09
C GLU A 96 -12.93 10.95 4.02
N GLY A 97 -12.64 12.13 3.50
CA GLY A 97 -12.82 13.40 4.22
C GLY A 97 -11.67 13.83 5.11
N ALA A 98 -10.57 13.07 5.17
CA ALA A 98 -9.37 13.44 5.91
C ALA A 98 -8.11 13.14 5.09
N ASP A 99 -7.27 14.16 4.89
CA ASP A 99 -5.96 13.98 4.28
C ASP A 99 -4.96 13.37 5.27
N ARG A 100 -3.91 12.76 4.71
CA ARG A 100 -2.82 12.21 5.49
C ARG A 100 -1.82 13.28 5.88
N PHE A 101 -1.20 13.12 7.04
CA PHE A 101 -0.25 14.07 7.61
C PHE A 101 1.18 13.53 7.52
N ASP A 102 2.15 14.41 7.26
CA ASP A 102 3.58 14.09 7.23
C ASP A 102 4.19 14.05 8.65
N GLU A 103 3.55 13.31 9.54
CA GLU A 103 3.94 13.21 10.95
C GLU A 103 4.02 11.76 11.45
N ALA A 104 4.57 11.60 12.65
CA ALA A 104 4.66 10.30 13.33
C ALA A 104 3.27 9.73 13.62
N GLY A 105 3.08 8.44 13.33
CA GLY A 105 1.79 7.74 13.49
C GLY A 105 0.87 7.89 12.29
N ASP A 106 1.30 8.64 11.26
CA ASP A 106 0.62 8.70 9.98
C ASP A 106 1.58 8.33 8.85
N TYR A 107 2.27 9.29 8.20
CA TYR A 107 3.26 8.96 7.19
C TYR A 107 4.48 8.28 7.82
N TYR A 108 5.05 8.85 8.88
CA TYR A 108 6.19 8.29 9.58
C TYR A 108 5.79 7.30 10.68
N LEU A 109 6.72 6.41 11.04
CA LEU A 109 6.58 5.55 12.21
C LEU A 109 6.68 6.38 13.50
N THR A 110 5.90 6.01 14.52
CA THR A 110 6.11 6.52 15.88
C THR A 110 7.38 5.95 16.48
N GLU A 111 7.87 6.53 17.57
CA GLU A 111 9.04 5.99 18.29
C GLU A 111 8.75 4.60 18.88
N GLU A 112 7.51 4.32 19.26
CA GLU A 112 7.06 3.01 19.73
C GLU A 112 7.07 1.98 18.60
N GLU A 113 6.58 2.33 17.41
CA GLU A 113 6.62 1.46 16.23
C GLU A 113 8.04 1.16 15.80
N LYS A 114 8.92 2.17 15.76
CA LYS A 114 10.36 1.98 15.49
C LYS A 114 10.99 1.02 16.49
N LYS A 115 10.69 1.22 17.78
CA LYS A 115 11.20 0.35 18.84
C LYS A 115 10.68 -1.09 18.68
N GLN A 116 9.39 -1.28 18.43
CA GLN A 116 8.81 -2.61 18.23
C GLN A 116 9.45 -3.33 17.03
N LEU A 117 9.63 -2.62 15.91
CA LEU A 117 10.27 -3.17 14.72
C LEU A 117 11.73 -3.55 15.00
N ALA A 118 12.48 -2.67 15.70
CA ALA A 118 13.85 -2.98 16.12
C ALA A 118 13.92 -4.20 17.03
N ASP A 119 13.03 -4.28 18.04
CA ASP A 119 12.95 -5.43 18.94
C ASP A 119 12.65 -6.72 18.15
N ILE A 120 11.66 -6.72 17.25
CA ILE A 120 11.30 -7.85 16.39
C ILE A 120 12.50 -8.27 15.52
N CYS A 121 13.13 -7.32 14.83
CA CYS A 121 14.29 -7.60 13.98
C CYS A 121 15.51 -8.12 14.78
N SER A 122 15.62 -7.78 16.07
CA SER A 122 16.66 -8.32 16.94
C SER A 122 16.38 -9.73 17.45
N MET A 123 15.11 -10.13 17.55
CA MET A 123 14.64 -11.39 18.13
C MET A 123 14.47 -12.51 17.10
N TYR A 124 14.14 -12.16 15.86
CA TYR A 124 13.80 -13.14 14.81
C TYR A 124 14.74 -13.03 13.62
N GLU A 125 15.13 -14.17 13.07
CA GLU A 125 15.98 -14.25 11.88
C GLU A 125 15.20 -13.85 10.62
N HIS A 126 13.93 -14.22 10.54
CA HIS A 126 13.06 -13.99 9.40
C HIS A 126 11.91 -13.07 9.76
N VAL A 127 11.84 -11.91 9.12
CA VAL A 127 10.80 -10.91 9.36
C VAL A 127 10.06 -10.58 8.06
N ILE A 128 8.74 -10.57 8.13
CA ILE A 128 7.86 -10.11 7.06
C ILE A 128 7.15 -8.84 7.56
N VAL A 129 7.14 -7.80 6.75
CA VAL A 129 6.35 -6.60 7.02
C VAL A 129 5.17 -6.52 6.08
N ALA A 130 3.97 -6.36 6.63
CA ALA A 130 2.76 -6.10 5.87
C ALA A 130 2.26 -4.68 6.13
N VAL A 131 2.13 -3.89 5.07
CA VAL A 131 1.67 -2.51 5.13
C VAL A 131 0.19 -2.45 4.83
N ASN A 132 -0.61 -2.23 5.88
CA ASN A 132 -2.07 -2.13 5.85
C ASN A 132 -2.48 -0.66 5.91
N THR A 133 -2.33 0.03 4.79
CA THR A 133 -2.67 1.45 4.67
C THR A 133 -3.28 1.75 3.31
N GLY A 134 -4.29 2.61 3.27
CA GLY A 134 -4.91 3.09 2.04
C GLY A 134 -4.11 4.16 1.31
N GLY A 135 -2.96 4.57 1.83
CA GLY A 135 -2.08 5.58 1.25
C GLY A 135 -0.61 5.27 1.52
N LEU A 136 0.24 6.25 1.24
CA LEU A 136 1.69 6.13 1.39
C LEU A 136 2.12 6.10 2.86
N ALA A 137 3.22 5.43 3.17
CA ALA A 137 3.90 5.47 4.46
C ALA A 137 5.41 5.49 4.25
N ASP A 138 6.15 5.98 5.22
CA ASP A 138 7.60 5.91 5.19
C ASP A 138 8.05 4.45 5.34
N LEU A 139 8.90 4.01 4.40
CA LEU A 139 9.50 2.68 4.37
C LEU A 139 11.02 2.74 4.52
N SER A 140 11.56 3.82 5.08
CA SER A 140 13.01 3.99 5.26
C SER A 140 13.63 2.89 6.13
N PHE A 141 12.86 2.32 7.05
CA PHE A 141 13.28 1.19 7.89
C PHE A 141 13.73 -0.05 7.08
N MET A 142 13.29 -0.20 5.83
CA MET A 142 13.75 -1.29 4.97
C MET A 142 15.26 -1.24 4.68
N ASP A 143 15.89 -0.08 4.83
CA ASP A 143 17.32 0.08 4.65
C ASP A 143 18.11 -0.24 5.94
N GLU A 144 17.43 -0.33 7.09
CA GLU A 144 18.04 -0.53 8.40
C GLU A 144 18.12 -2.02 8.78
N TYR A 145 17.16 -2.85 8.33
CA TYR A 145 17.01 -4.24 8.78
C TYR A 145 17.11 -5.22 7.63
N VAL A 146 18.25 -5.89 7.52
CA VAL A 146 18.54 -6.85 6.44
C VAL A 146 17.74 -8.15 6.54
N ASN A 147 17.16 -8.44 7.70
CA ASN A 147 16.31 -9.61 7.96
C ASN A 147 14.82 -9.36 7.75
N ILE A 148 14.44 -8.18 7.26
CA ILE A 148 13.12 -7.99 6.67
C ILE A 148 13.19 -8.52 5.24
N GLU A 149 12.80 -9.79 5.06
CA GLU A 149 12.95 -10.51 3.79
C GLU A 149 11.78 -10.32 2.83
N ALA A 150 10.62 -9.88 3.34
CA ALA A 150 9.45 -9.60 2.53
C ALA A 150 8.68 -8.37 3.01
N LEU A 151 8.23 -7.58 2.04
CA LEU A 151 7.34 -6.44 2.25
C LEU A 151 6.08 -6.64 1.40
N LEU A 152 4.92 -6.68 2.04
CA LEU A 152 3.63 -6.80 1.37
C LEU A 152 2.84 -5.51 1.54
N GLN A 153 2.50 -4.85 0.43
CA GLN A 153 1.50 -3.80 0.43
C GLN A 153 0.11 -4.46 0.30
N ILE A 154 -0.64 -4.50 1.39
CA ILE A 154 -1.94 -5.18 1.45
C ILE A 154 -3.12 -4.21 1.35
N VAL A 155 -2.85 -2.91 1.32
CA VAL A 155 -3.86 -1.82 1.28
C VAL A 155 -4.95 -2.00 2.35
N GLN A 156 -6.22 -1.88 1.98
CA GLN A 156 -7.40 -2.09 2.83
C GLN A 156 -8.30 -3.13 2.16
N PRO A 157 -8.00 -4.43 2.25
CA PRO A 157 -8.55 -5.46 1.35
C PRO A 157 -9.97 -5.95 1.69
N GLY A 158 -10.66 -5.33 2.68
CA GLY A 158 -12.06 -5.63 2.98
C GLY A 158 -12.26 -6.86 3.88
N MET A 159 -13.47 -7.44 3.84
CA MET A 159 -13.93 -8.45 4.81
C MET A 159 -13.13 -9.77 4.80
N GLU A 160 -12.60 -10.18 3.66
CA GLU A 160 -11.83 -11.41 3.49
C GLU A 160 -10.31 -11.20 3.55
N ALA A 161 -9.88 -10.04 4.02
CA ALA A 161 -8.47 -9.64 4.10
C ALA A 161 -7.57 -10.71 4.73
N GLY A 162 -7.99 -11.28 5.85
CA GLY A 162 -7.22 -12.27 6.58
C GLY A 162 -7.03 -13.58 5.81
N ASN A 163 -8.07 -14.08 5.18
CA ASN A 163 -7.97 -15.30 4.37
C ASN A 163 -7.09 -15.07 3.13
N ALA A 164 -7.28 -13.95 2.43
CA ALA A 164 -6.46 -13.59 1.27
C ALA A 164 -4.97 -13.41 1.65
N PHE A 165 -4.69 -12.77 2.78
CA PHE A 165 -3.34 -12.63 3.30
C PHE A 165 -2.70 -13.99 3.60
N ALA A 166 -3.43 -14.87 4.30
CA ALA A 166 -2.95 -16.21 4.63
C ALA A 166 -2.71 -17.08 3.38
N ASP A 167 -3.50 -16.92 2.33
CA ASP A 167 -3.28 -17.59 1.04
C ASP A 167 -1.97 -17.17 0.38
N ILE A 168 -1.63 -15.88 0.46
CA ILE A 168 -0.34 -15.37 -0.02
C ILE A 168 0.80 -15.92 0.84
N ILE A 169 0.74 -15.77 2.16
CA ILE A 169 1.81 -16.22 3.08
C ILE A 169 2.06 -17.73 2.96
N SER A 170 1.01 -18.53 2.77
CA SER A 170 1.14 -19.99 2.60
C SER A 170 1.60 -20.43 1.21
N GLY A 171 1.69 -19.51 0.24
CA GLY A 171 2.00 -19.85 -1.15
C GLY A 171 0.85 -20.50 -1.93
N ARG A 172 -0.35 -20.61 -1.35
CA ARG A 172 -1.54 -21.11 -2.07
C ARG A 172 -1.94 -20.23 -3.23
N VAL A 173 -1.70 -18.93 -3.09
CA VAL A 173 -1.92 -17.93 -4.14
C VAL A 173 -0.62 -17.16 -4.35
N THR A 174 -0.19 -17.08 -5.59
CA THR A 174 1.00 -16.32 -5.99
C THR A 174 0.64 -14.84 -6.12
N PRO A 175 1.39 -13.90 -5.48
CA PRO A 175 1.18 -12.47 -5.65
C PRO A 175 1.26 -12.06 -7.11
N SER A 176 0.38 -11.18 -7.53
CA SER A 176 0.34 -10.66 -8.90
C SER A 176 -0.17 -9.22 -8.99
N GLY A 177 -0.25 -8.54 -7.83
CA GLY A 177 -0.55 -7.12 -7.75
C GLY A 177 0.63 -6.27 -8.19
N LYS A 178 0.34 -5.11 -8.77
CA LYS A 178 1.36 -4.11 -9.13
C LYS A 178 1.01 -2.80 -8.42
N MET A 179 2.05 -2.06 -8.04
CA MET A 179 1.90 -0.75 -7.40
C MET A 179 1.15 0.21 -8.31
N THR A 180 0.12 0.85 -7.76
CA THR A 180 -0.66 1.89 -8.44
C THR A 180 -0.12 3.30 -8.19
N ASP A 181 0.89 3.40 -7.32
CA ASP A 181 1.55 4.63 -6.91
C ASP A 181 3.06 4.49 -7.03
N SER A 182 3.75 5.64 -7.14
CA SER A 182 5.20 5.71 -6.94
C SER A 182 5.49 6.09 -5.50
N TRP A 183 6.27 5.26 -4.79
CA TRP A 183 6.69 5.51 -3.42
C TRP A 183 8.06 6.14 -3.43
N ALA A 184 8.12 7.42 -3.11
CA ALA A 184 9.36 8.18 -3.04
C ALA A 184 10.31 7.63 -1.98
N VAL A 185 11.59 7.97 -2.10
CA VAL A 185 12.59 7.64 -1.06
C VAL A 185 12.36 8.50 0.18
N LYS A 186 11.95 9.76 0.00
CA LYS A 186 11.64 10.73 1.07
C LYS A 186 10.34 11.44 0.79
N TYR A 187 9.68 11.91 1.83
CA TYR A 187 8.44 12.69 1.71
C TYR A 187 8.63 13.93 0.83
N GLU A 188 9.75 14.63 0.98
CA GLU A 188 10.07 15.86 0.26
C GLU A 188 10.26 15.66 -1.26
N ASP A 189 10.44 14.41 -1.70
CA ASP A 189 10.58 14.08 -3.12
C ASP A 189 9.23 14.09 -3.87
N TYR A 190 8.10 14.12 -3.15
CA TYR A 190 6.79 14.33 -3.77
C TYR A 190 6.63 15.78 -4.23
N PRO A 191 6.08 16.04 -5.44
CA PRO A 191 6.10 17.37 -6.06
C PRO A 191 5.42 18.45 -5.21
N ASN A 192 4.40 18.13 -4.46
CA ASN A 192 3.63 19.07 -3.63
C ASN A 192 3.74 18.80 -2.12
N SER A 193 4.78 18.12 -1.68
CA SER A 193 4.98 17.79 -0.27
C SER A 193 4.84 18.97 0.70
N LYS A 194 5.24 20.17 0.28
CA LYS A 194 5.20 21.39 1.11
C LYS A 194 3.87 22.15 1.05
N THR A 195 3.01 21.84 0.10
CA THR A 195 1.78 22.61 -0.15
C THR A 195 0.52 21.80 -0.17
N PHE A 196 0.65 20.45 -0.18
CA PHE A 196 -0.48 19.55 -0.18
C PHE A 196 -1.34 19.74 1.08
N SER A 197 -2.64 19.91 0.87
CA SER A 197 -3.64 20.03 1.93
C SER A 197 -3.27 21.13 2.94
N HIS A 198 -3.14 20.77 4.23
CA HIS A 198 -2.84 21.68 5.34
C HIS A 198 -1.36 22.09 5.45
N ASN A 199 -0.43 21.50 4.68
CA ASN A 199 1.01 21.74 4.83
C ASN A 199 1.43 23.19 4.56
N ASN A 200 0.67 23.94 3.75
CA ASN A 200 0.89 25.36 3.51
C ASN A 200 0.19 26.29 4.52
N GLY A 201 -0.51 25.73 5.53
CA GLY A 201 -1.27 26.48 6.52
C GLY A 201 -2.58 27.09 6.01
N ASN A 202 -3.04 26.71 4.82
CA ASN A 202 -4.26 27.22 4.21
C ASN A 202 -5.17 26.08 3.73
N VAL A 203 -6.18 25.79 4.52
CA VAL A 203 -7.16 24.74 4.21
C VAL A 203 -8.32 25.19 3.31
N ASP A 204 -8.40 26.51 3.04
CA ASP A 204 -9.49 27.08 2.23
C ASP A 204 -9.21 27.05 0.73
N LYS A 205 -7.94 26.91 0.35
CA LYS A 205 -7.49 26.95 -1.05
C LYS A 205 -6.42 25.92 -1.32
N GLU A 206 -6.66 25.06 -2.27
CA GLU A 206 -5.70 24.09 -2.79
C GLU A 206 -5.24 24.53 -4.20
N TYR A 207 -3.94 24.43 -4.46
CA TYR A 207 -3.32 24.81 -5.74
C TYR A 207 -2.75 23.56 -6.42
N TYR A 208 -3.40 23.11 -7.48
CA TYR A 208 -2.93 22.00 -8.31
C TYR A 208 -1.83 22.48 -9.26
N THR A 209 -0.60 22.51 -8.76
CA THR A 209 0.54 23.08 -9.49
C THR A 209 1.32 22.06 -10.31
N GLU A 210 1.09 20.76 -10.12
CA GLU A 210 1.77 19.65 -10.80
C GLU A 210 1.48 19.62 -12.31
N GLY A 211 0.32 20.11 -12.72
CA GLY A 211 -0.11 20.03 -14.11
C GLY A 211 -0.23 18.57 -14.57
N LEU A 212 0.54 18.19 -15.59
CA LEU A 212 0.57 16.82 -16.10
C LEU A 212 1.54 15.90 -15.33
N TYR A 213 2.36 16.44 -14.44
CA TYR A 213 3.40 15.71 -13.71
C TYR A 213 2.88 15.15 -12.37
N VAL A 214 1.93 14.24 -12.44
CA VAL A 214 1.34 13.56 -11.29
C VAL A 214 1.87 12.11 -11.21
N GLY A 215 2.24 11.67 -10.00
CA GLY A 215 2.71 10.31 -9.74
C GLY A 215 3.95 9.97 -10.57
N TYR A 216 4.00 8.77 -11.16
CA TYR A 216 5.15 8.29 -11.94
C TYR A 216 5.56 9.23 -13.08
N ARG A 217 4.62 10.02 -13.63
CA ARG A 217 4.93 10.99 -14.68
C ARG A 217 5.88 12.07 -14.19
N TYR A 218 5.76 12.48 -12.93
CA TYR A 218 6.72 13.38 -12.28
C TYR A 218 8.07 12.69 -12.09
N PHE A 219 8.08 11.58 -11.39
CA PHE A 219 9.31 10.87 -11.03
C PHE A 219 10.12 10.48 -12.27
N ASP A 220 9.46 9.94 -13.30
CA ASP A 220 10.12 9.55 -14.55
C ASP A 220 10.60 10.76 -15.38
N SER A 221 9.84 11.87 -15.38
CA SER A 221 10.19 13.05 -16.21
C SER A 221 11.34 13.86 -15.65
N PHE A 222 11.50 13.85 -14.33
CA PHE A 222 12.53 14.63 -13.64
C PHE A 222 13.65 13.75 -13.05
N ASP A 223 13.64 12.46 -13.37
CA ASP A 223 14.63 11.48 -12.89
C ASP A 223 14.77 11.49 -11.35
N VAL A 224 13.62 11.60 -10.65
CA VAL A 224 13.57 11.58 -9.20
C VAL A 224 13.53 10.13 -8.72
N PRO A 225 14.48 9.70 -7.87
CA PRO A 225 14.52 8.33 -7.39
C PRO A 225 13.26 7.94 -6.60
N VAL A 226 12.80 6.72 -6.78
CA VAL A 226 11.70 6.14 -6.02
C VAL A 226 12.15 4.85 -5.35
N ARG A 227 11.57 4.54 -4.19
CA ARG A 227 11.78 3.26 -3.52
C ARG A 227 11.08 2.13 -4.28
N TYR A 228 9.83 2.35 -4.64
CA TYR A 228 9.04 1.46 -5.49
C TYR A 228 8.29 2.28 -6.53
N GLY A 229 8.49 1.97 -7.79
CA GLY A 229 7.85 2.68 -8.89
C GLY A 229 6.43 2.19 -9.17
N PHE A 230 5.65 3.02 -9.82
CA PHE A 230 4.37 2.63 -10.40
C PHE A 230 4.54 1.39 -11.29
N GLY A 231 3.66 0.41 -11.13
CA GLY A 231 3.71 -0.84 -11.90
C GLY A 231 4.69 -1.89 -11.34
N TYR A 232 5.45 -1.58 -10.27
CA TYR A 232 6.32 -2.54 -9.60
C TYR A 232 5.52 -3.58 -8.82
N GLY A 233 6.03 -4.80 -8.76
CA GLY A 233 5.51 -5.85 -7.90
C GLY A 233 6.15 -7.18 -8.24
N LEU A 234 6.59 -7.90 -7.20
CA LEU A 234 7.20 -9.22 -7.30
C LEU A 234 6.14 -10.33 -7.27
N SER A 235 6.56 -11.51 -7.63
CA SER A 235 5.77 -12.74 -7.62
C SER A 235 6.60 -13.87 -7.02
N TYR A 236 5.99 -15.04 -6.74
CA TYR A 236 6.72 -16.26 -6.38
C TYR A 236 7.26 -17.02 -7.60
N THR A 237 7.01 -16.49 -8.79
CA THR A 237 7.54 -16.98 -10.05
C THR A 237 8.08 -15.82 -10.87
N THR A 238 8.71 -16.12 -12.00
CA THR A 238 9.27 -15.14 -12.92
C THR A 238 8.57 -15.19 -14.27
N PHE A 239 8.56 -14.07 -14.96
CA PHE A 239 7.94 -13.97 -16.29
C PHE A 239 8.88 -13.29 -17.28
N GLU A 240 8.76 -13.67 -18.54
CA GLU A 240 9.35 -12.97 -19.66
C GLU A 240 8.24 -12.53 -20.63
N THR A 241 8.23 -11.23 -20.96
CA THR A 241 7.29 -10.68 -21.94
C THR A 241 8.06 -10.24 -23.20
N LYS A 242 7.63 -10.71 -24.36
CA LYS A 242 8.18 -10.34 -25.67
C LYS A 242 7.15 -9.62 -26.50
N VAL A 243 7.57 -8.55 -27.19
CA VAL A 243 6.77 -7.92 -28.23
C VAL A 243 6.90 -8.75 -29.51
N LEU A 244 5.79 -9.27 -29.99
CA LEU A 244 5.74 -10.06 -31.23
C LEU A 244 5.55 -9.19 -32.45
N SER A 245 4.68 -8.18 -32.35
CA SER A 245 4.44 -7.24 -33.44
C SER A 245 3.98 -5.87 -32.92
N THR A 246 4.25 -4.84 -33.71
CA THR A 246 3.71 -3.48 -33.52
C THR A 246 3.30 -2.96 -34.90
N VAL A 247 2.01 -2.72 -35.08
CA VAL A 247 1.45 -2.30 -36.38
C VAL A 247 0.51 -1.12 -36.21
N LEU A 248 0.50 -0.21 -37.18
CA LEU A 248 -0.50 0.85 -37.26
C LEU A 248 -1.69 0.32 -38.08
N LYS A 249 -2.86 0.24 -37.43
CA LYS A 249 -4.10 -0.22 -38.04
C LYS A 249 -5.24 0.70 -37.62
N ASP A 250 -6.00 1.19 -38.59
CA ASP A 250 -7.18 2.05 -38.33
C ASP A 250 -6.88 3.23 -37.37
N ASN A 251 -5.73 3.89 -37.61
CA ASN A 251 -5.22 5.00 -36.79
C ASN A 251 -4.96 4.64 -35.29
N LYS A 252 -4.77 3.35 -35.01
CA LYS A 252 -4.37 2.82 -33.71
C LYS A 252 -3.08 2.06 -33.82
N ILE A 253 -2.22 2.15 -32.83
CA ILE A 253 -1.07 1.27 -32.68
C ILE A 253 -1.55 -0.02 -32.01
N VAL A 254 -1.43 -1.13 -32.70
CA VAL A 254 -1.74 -2.46 -32.19
C VAL A 254 -0.44 -3.15 -31.84
N VAL A 255 -0.31 -3.56 -30.59
CA VAL A 255 0.88 -4.25 -30.08
C VAL A 255 0.46 -5.66 -29.67
N GLU A 256 1.10 -6.66 -30.23
CA GLU A 256 0.93 -8.05 -29.82
C GLU A 256 2.13 -8.47 -28.97
N THR A 257 1.85 -9.04 -27.80
CA THR A 257 2.87 -9.54 -26.85
C THR A 257 2.65 -11.00 -26.55
N GLU A 258 3.69 -11.68 -26.11
CA GLU A 258 3.62 -13.01 -25.51
C GLU A 258 4.33 -12.97 -24.16
N THR A 259 3.63 -13.41 -23.12
CA THR A 259 4.16 -13.52 -21.76
C THR A 259 4.24 -14.99 -21.38
N ILE A 260 5.42 -15.43 -20.95
CA ILE A 260 5.67 -16.80 -20.49
C ILE A 260 6.05 -16.80 -19.01
N ASN A 261 5.53 -17.74 -18.23
CA ASN A 261 6.02 -18.04 -16.89
C ASN A 261 7.34 -18.84 -17.03
N THR A 262 8.44 -18.21 -16.62
CA THR A 262 9.80 -18.77 -16.71
C THR A 262 10.27 -19.44 -15.43
N GLY A 263 9.48 -19.43 -14.37
CA GLY A 263 9.75 -20.17 -13.14
C GLY A 263 9.50 -21.66 -13.31
N ASP A 264 9.83 -22.42 -12.31
CA ASP A 264 9.77 -23.89 -12.31
C ASP A 264 8.79 -24.48 -11.27
N THR A 265 8.29 -23.68 -10.33
CA THR A 265 7.54 -24.16 -9.16
C THR A 265 6.11 -23.61 -9.14
N TYR A 266 5.94 -22.30 -9.24
CA TYR A 266 4.65 -21.66 -9.00
C TYR A 266 3.95 -21.23 -10.29
N SER A 267 2.63 -21.48 -10.32
CA SER A 267 1.76 -20.81 -11.30
C SER A 267 1.54 -19.36 -10.86
N GLY A 268 1.45 -18.43 -11.80
CA GLY A 268 1.26 -17.01 -11.50
C GLY A 268 0.62 -16.24 -12.63
N LYS A 269 0.33 -14.97 -12.37
CA LYS A 269 -0.19 -14.01 -13.36
C LYS A 269 0.75 -12.84 -13.47
N GLU A 270 0.90 -12.28 -14.68
CA GLU A 270 1.71 -11.08 -14.92
C GLU A 270 0.86 -9.96 -15.51
N VAL A 271 1.23 -8.71 -15.19
CA VAL A 271 0.61 -7.52 -15.76
C VAL A 271 1.53 -6.92 -16.79
N VAL A 272 1.11 -6.93 -18.04
CA VAL A 272 1.81 -6.27 -19.15
C VAL A 272 1.37 -4.82 -19.21
N GLN A 273 2.32 -3.89 -19.21
CA GLN A 273 2.08 -2.46 -19.25
C GLN A 273 2.73 -1.87 -20.49
N LEU A 274 1.96 -1.15 -21.28
CA LEU A 274 2.42 -0.47 -22.49
C LEU A 274 2.53 1.03 -22.21
N TYR A 275 3.72 1.56 -22.37
CA TYR A 275 4.00 2.99 -22.25
C TYR A 275 4.33 3.61 -23.58
N ALA A 276 3.87 4.83 -23.82
CA ALA A 276 4.20 5.64 -24.98
C ALA A 276 4.96 6.89 -24.56
N THR A 277 6.04 7.17 -25.29
CA THR A 277 6.77 8.43 -25.24
C THR A 277 6.45 9.23 -26.50
N CYS A 278 5.89 10.41 -26.36
CA CYS A 278 5.61 11.28 -27.48
C CYS A 278 6.89 11.99 -27.96
N PRO A 279 7.12 12.16 -29.26
CA PRO A 279 8.26 12.94 -29.76
C PRO A 279 8.28 14.35 -29.23
N GLU A 280 9.44 14.94 -29.09
CA GLU A 280 9.59 16.35 -28.73
C GLU A 280 8.82 17.27 -29.66
N GLY A 281 8.28 18.36 -29.11
CA GLY A 281 7.46 19.30 -29.87
C GLY A 281 7.20 20.59 -29.11
N LYS A 282 6.21 21.36 -29.55
CA LYS A 282 5.88 22.66 -28.94
C LYS A 282 5.14 22.56 -27.61
N LEU A 283 4.49 21.43 -27.35
CA LEU A 283 3.74 21.19 -26.13
C LEU A 283 4.63 20.50 -25.12
N GLU A 284 4.50 20.90 -23.87
CA GLU A 284 5.07 20.21 -22.72
C GLU A 284 4.44 18.82 -22.56
N LYS A 285 5.24 17.81 -22.25
CA LYS A 285 4.83 16.42 -22.14
C LYS A 285 5.64 15.72 -21.06
N GLU A 286 5.03 14.75 -20.43
CA GLU A 286 5.70 13.80 -19.58
C GLU A 286 6.65 12.88 -20.39
N TYR A 287 7.67 12.35 -19.73
CA TYR A 287 8.62 11.41 -20.33
C TYR A 287 7.93 10.21 -20.97
N ARG A 288 7.00 9.57 -20.23
CA ARG A 288 6.20 8.46 -20.74
C ARG A 288 4.82 8.43 -20.08
N ARG A 289 3.86 7.82 -20.80
CA ARG A 289 2.48 7.64 -20.32
C ARG A 289 2.06 6.18 -20.51
N LEU A 290 1.46 5.60 -19.47
CA LEU A 290 0.75 4.33 -19.60
C LEU A 290 -0.43 4.51 -20.56
N VAL A 291 -0.44 3.75 -21.65
CA VAL A 291 -1.48 3.85 -22.70
C VAL A 291 -2.33 2.60 -22.79
N ALA A 292 -1.83 1.46 -22.31
CA ALA A 292 -2.59 0.23 -22.18
C ALA A 292 -1.96 -0.68 -21.11
N PHE A 293 -2.76 -1.52 -20.51
CA PHE A 293 -2.29 -2.64 -19.68
C PHE A 293 -3.30 -3.77 -19.73
N ASP A 294 -2.81 -4.97 -19.52
CA ASP A 294 -3.65 -6.16 -19.36
C ASP A 294 -2.94 -7.17 -18.47
N LYS A 295 -3.72 -8.12 -17.93
CA LYS A 295 -3.23 -9.14 -17.00
C LYS A 295 -3.48 -10.52 -17.56
N THR A 296 -2.44 -11.35 -17.57
CA THR A 296 -2.55 -12.75 -18.03
C THR A 296 -3.54 -13.55 -17.18
N GLY A 297 -4.05 -14.61 -17.73
CA GLY A 297 -4.58 -15.73 -16.98
C GLY A 297 -3.52 -16.33 -16.05
N LEU A 298 -3.91 -17.39 -15.32
CA LEU A 298 -2.96 -18.13 -14.48
C LEU A 298 -2.09 -19.01 -15.37
N LEU A 299 -0.79 -18.71 -15.43
CA LEU A 299 0.19 -19.43 -16.22
C LEU A 299 0.96 -20.41 -15.35
N ALA A 300 0.90 -21.70 -15.67
CA ALA A 300 1.77 -22.70 -15.07
C ALA A 300 3.23 -22.51 -15.55
N PRO A 301 4.23 -23.08 -14.86
CA PRO A 301 5.62 -23.11 -15.33
C PRO A 301 5.74 -23.52 -16.79
N GLY A 302 6.41 -22.70 -17.58
CA GLY A 302 6.59 -22.90 -19.04
C GLY A 302 5.38 -22.57 -19.92
N GLN A 303 4.23 -22.22 -19.35
CA GLN A 303 3.05 -21.80 -20.11
C GLN A 303 3.15 -20.35 -20.53
N SER A 304 2.66 -20.04 -21.74
CA SER A 304 2.59 -18.66 -22.26
C SER A 304 1.17 -18.25 -22.66
N GLU A 305 0.96 -16.93 -22.72
CA GLU A 305 -0.26 -16.29 -23.22
C GLU A 305 0.09 -15.12 -24.12
N LYS A 306 -0.69 -14.97 -25.20
CA LYS A 306 -0.61 -13.82 -26.10
C LYS A 306 -1.69 -12.80 -25.77
N MET A 307 -1.32 -11.52 -25.80
CA MET A 307 -2.20 -10.38 -25.54
C MET A 307 -2.05 -9.35 -26.64
N THR A 308 -3.14 -8.63 -26.91
CA THR A 308 -3.16 -7.60 -27.97
C THR A 308 -3.79 -6.32 -27.44
#